data_9e6697f027aa3ac4904d72dfba2115b2
#
_entry.id   9e6697f027aa3ac4904d72dfba2115b2
#
_cell.length_a   1.000
_cell.length_b   1.000
_cell.length_c   1.000
_cell.angle_alpha   90.00
_cell.angle_beta   90.00
_cell.angle_gamma   90.00
#
_symmetry.space_group_name_H-M   'P 1'
#
loop_
_entity.id
_entity.type
_entity.pdbx_description
1 polymer ?
#
loop_
_entity_poly.entity_id
_entity_poly.type
_entity_poly.pdbx_seq_one_letter_code
_entity_poly.pdbx_strand_id
1 'polypeptide(L)'
;MTVSPLTHFDAQGQAHMVDVAAKAETHRVARASGRIRMQPATFALIAGGTAKKGDVIGVARIAAIQGAKRTAELIPLCHPLPITRVAVEFELDATSSSVVCTAQVETLGRTGVEMEALTAVQVGLLTVYDMCKAADRGMVMTDIRVLEKKGGKSGEWKA
;
A
#
# COMPACT_ATOMS: atom_id res chain seq x y z
N MET A 1 15.86 -16.76 -18.70
CA MET A 1 15.36 -16.19 -17.43
C MET A 1 14.95 -17.34 -16.54
N THR A 2 15.67 -17.60 -15.46
CA THR A 2 15.26 -18.59 -14.47
C THR A 2 14.12 -17.97 -13.65
N VAL A 3 12.92 -18.43 -13.90
CA VAL A 3 11.76 -18.06 -13.06
C VAL A 3 12.02 -18.62 -11.67
N SER A 4 12.12 -17.74 -10.66
CA SER A 4 12.20 -18.19 -9.26
C SER A 4 10.95 -19.01 -8.94
N PRO A 5 11.08 -20.19 -8.31
CA PRO A 5 9.90 -21.01 -8.00
C PRO A 5 8.95 -20.25 -7.06
N LEU A 6 7.65 -20.45 -7.25
CA LEU A 6 6.63 -19.94 -6.33
C LEU A 6 6.81 -20.64 -4.98
N THR A 7 7.06 -19.87 -3.92
CA THR A 7 7.44 -20.39 -2.60
C THR A 7 6.26 -20.63 -1.66
N HIS A 8 5.05 -20.23 -2.06
CA HIS A 8 3.84 -20.41 -1.25
C HIS A 8 3.12 -21.76 -1.48
N PHE A 9 3.69 -22.64 -2.30
CA PHE A 9 3.17 -23.98 -2.52
C PHE A 9 4.24 -25.03 -2.22
N ASP A 10 3.85 -26.07 -1.51
CA ASP A 10 4.72 -27.21 -1.22
C ASP A 10 4.84 -28.16 -2.44
N ALA A 11 5.60 -29.25 -2.27
CA ALA A 11 5.80 -30.25 -3.31
C ALA A 11 4.50 -30.97 -3.71
N GLN A 12 3.47 -30.95 -2.89
CA GLN A 12 2.15 -31.49 -3.12
C GLN A 12 1.15 -30.48 -3.71
N GLY A 13 1.60 -29.23 -3.95
CA GLY A 13 0.77 -28.16 -4.49
C GLY A 13 -0.17 -27.51 -3.46
N GLN A 14 0.08 -27.71 -2.17
CA GLN A 14 -0.71 -27.10 -1.11
C GLN A 14 -0.13 -25.76 -0.69
N ALA A 15 -1.02 -24.79 -0.41
CA ALA A 15 -0.62 -23.46 0.04
C ALA A 15 -0.09 -23.52 1.47
N HIS A 16 1.03 -22.83 1.71
CA HIS A 16 1.61 -22.68 3.04
C HIS A 16 2.29 -21.32 3.22
N MET A 17 2.38 -20.86 4.45
CA MET A 17 3.17 -19.69 4.80
C MET A 17 4.65 -20.10 4.85
N VAL A 18 5.50 -19.34 4.13
CA VAL A 18 6.95 -19.65 4.02
C VAL A 18 7.63 -19.59 5.39
N ASP A 19 8.45 -20.60 5.72
CA ASP A 19 9.28 -20.55 6.92
C ASP A 19 10.42 -19.54 6.76
N VAL A 20 10.46 -18.56 7.65
CA VAL A 20 11.50 -17.52 7.69
C VAL A 20 12.38 -17.62 8.94
N ALA A 21 12.25 -18.68 9.74
CA ALA A 21 12.96 -18.82 11.02
C ALA A 21 14.49 -18.75 10.87
N ALA A 22 15.04 -19.30 9.78
CA ALA A 22 16.46 -19.30 9.51
C ALA A 22 17.00 -18.00 8.88
N LYS A 23 16.13 -17.05 8.52
CA LYS A 23 16.56 -15.77 7.94
C LYS A 23 16.99 -14.81 9.04
N ALA A 24 18.07 -14.06 8.75
CA ALA A 24 18.50 -12.99 9.65
C ALA A 24 17.49 -11.85 9.71
N GLU A 25 17.36 -11.23 10.86
CA GLU A 25 16.65 -9.97 11.01
C GLU A 25 17.47 -8.84 10.42
N THR A 26 16.88 -8.09 9.48
CA THR A 26 17.53 -6.95 8.84
C THR A 26 16.56 -5.77 8.76
N HIS A 27 17.09 -4.56 8.69
CA HIS A 27 16.26 -3.38 8.37
C HIS A 27 15.70 -3.52 6.96
N ARG A 28 14.40 -3.41 6.85
CA ARG A 28 13.67 -3.53 5.60
C ARG A 28 12.80 -2.33 5.36
N VAL A 29 12.83 -1.85 4.13
CA VAL A 29 12.05 -0.73 3.67
C VAL A 29 11.34 -1.13 2.39
N ALA A 30 10.08 -0.78 2.26
CA ALA A 30 9.35 -0.81 1.00
C ALA A 30 8.60 0.49 0.79
N ARG A 31 8.56 0.92 -0.46
CA ARG A 31 7.80 2.09 -0.91
C ARG A 31 6.88 1.68 -2.04
N ALA A 32 5.62 2.04 -1.94
CA ALA A 32 4.60 1.78 -2.94
C ALA A 32 3.85 3.06 -3.27
N SER A 33 3.27 3.12 -4.46
CA SER A 33 2.36 4.21 -4.84
C SER A 33 1.17 3.71 -5.61
N GLY A 34 0.17 4.56 -5.75
CA GLY A 34 -1.01 4.38 -6.58
C GLY A 34 -1.76 5.70 -6.69
N ARG A 35 -2.79 5.74 -7.53
CA ARG A 35 -3.62 6.93 -7.69
C ARG A 35 -5.10 6.58 -7.79
N ILE A 36 -5.93 7.54 -7.48
CA ILE A 36 -7.36 7.52 -7.78
C ILE A 36 -7.70 8.70 -8.67
N ARG A 37 -8.24 8.42 -9.85
CA ARG A 37 -8.72 9.44 -10.81
C ARG A 37 -10.20 9.69 -10.60
N MET A 38 -10.62 10.92 -10.78
CA MET A 38 -11.98 11.36 -10.53
C MET A 38 -12.40 12.48 -11.49
N GLN A 39 -13.67 12.84 -11.44
CA GLN A 39 -14.16 14.01 -12.15
C GLN A 39 -13.51 15.30 -11.61
N PRO A 40 -13.26 16.31 -12.46
CA PRO A 40 -12.69 17.58 -11.99
C PRO A 40 -13.48 18.25 -10.85
N ALA A 41 -14.81 18.14 -10.87
CA ALA A 41 -15.64 18.66 -9.81
C ALA A 41 -15.42 17.94 -8.46
N THR A 42 -15.20 16.62 -8.47
CA THR A 42 -14.90 15.84 -7.28
C THR A 42 -13.51 16.18 -6.74
N PHE A 43 -12.52 16.32 -7.63
CA PHE A 43 -11.19 16.77 -7.28
C PHE A 43 -11.22 18.15 -6.58
N ALA A 44 -12.01 19.09 -7.11
CA ALA A 44 -12.17 20.41 -6.52
C ALA A 44 -12.72 20.36 -5.08
N LEU A 45 -13.62 19.43 -4.76
CA LEU A 45 -14.12 19.23 -3.39
C LEU A 45 -13.01 18.82 -2.43
N ILE A 46 -12.10 17.96 -2.87
CA ILE A 46 -10.97 17.52 -2.06
C ILE A 46 -9.96 18.65 -1.90
N ALA A 47 -9.56 19.26 -3.00
CA ALA A 47 -8.57 20.35 -3.01
C ALA A 47 -9.04 21.57 -2.23
N GLY A 48 -10.33 21.89 -2.25
CA GLY A 48 -10.93 22.99 -1.52
C GLY A 48 -11.29 22.68 -0.07
N GLY A 49 -11.14 21.43 0.38
CA GLY A 49 -11.54 21.01 1.74
C GLY A 49 -13.04 21.07 2.00
N THR A 50 -13.87 21.03 0.95
CA THR A 50 -15.33 21.20 1.03
C THR A 50 -16.11 19.89 0.86
N ALA A 51 -15.43 18.74 0.90
CA ALA A 51 -16.10 17.46 0.84
C ALA A 51 -17.07 17.27 2.00
N LYS A 52 -18.28 16.77 1.71
CA LYS A 52 -19.37 16.66 2.69
C LYS A 52 -19.01 15.84 3.95
N LYS A 53 -18.14 14.83 3.80
CA LYS A 53 -17.68 13.98 4.90
C LYS A 53 -16.46 14.53 5.67
N GLY A 54 -15.96 15.74 5.33
CA GLY A 54 -14.87 16.39 6.02
C GLY A 54 -13.51 16.16 5.38
N ASP A 55 -12.44 16.09 6.18
CA ASP A 55 -11.05 15.95 5.73
C ASP A 55 -10.76 14.60 5.10
N VAL A 56 -10.93 14.51 3.78
CA VAL A 56 -10.75 13.28 3.00
C VAL A 56 -9.31 12.77 3.13
N ILE A 57 -8.31 13.65 2.98
CA ILE A 57 -6.90 13.26 2.99
C ILE A 57 -6.45 12.83 4.38
N GLY A 58 -6.87 13.55 5.42
CA GLY A 58 -6.54 13.19 6.81
C GLY A 58 -7.09 11.82 7.20
N VAL A 59 -8.36 11.55 6.88
CA VAL A 59 -8.99 10.24 7.14
C VAL A 59 -8.32 9.13 6.32
N ALA A 60 -8.04 9.38 5.03
CA ALA A 60 -7.37 8.41 4.17
C ALA A 60 -5.95 8.08 4.65
N ARG A 61 -5.22 9.06 5.20
CA ARG A 61 -3.88 8.84 5.77
C ARG A 61 -3.92 7.90 6.98
N ILE A 62 -4.85 8.14 7.90
CA ILE A 62 -5.03 7.26 9.08
C ILE A 62 -5.43 5.85 8.63
N ALA A 63 -6.35 5.74 7.68
CA ALA A 63 -6.79 4.46 7.14
C ALA A 63 -5.63 3.69 6.45
N ALA A 64 -4.78 4.37 5.69
CA ALA A 64 -3.60 3.78 5.08
C ALA A 64 -2.63 3.21 6.12
N ILE A 65 -2.35 3.95 7.19
CA ILE A 65 -1.52 3.48 8.32
C ILE A 65 -2.15 2.24 8.95
N GLN A 66 -3.45 2.25 9.21
CA GLN A 66 -4.18 1.07 9.71
C GLN A 66 -4.10 -0.12 8.75
N GLY A 67 -4.22 0.12 7.44
CA GLY A 67 -4.10 -0.91 6.41
C GLY A 67 -2.73 -1.61 6.47
N ALA A 68 -1.65 -0.85 6.55
CA ALA A 68 -0.30 -1.42 6.71
C ALA A 68 -0.21 -2.35 7.93
N LYS A 69 -0.75 -1.91 9.06
CA LYS A 69 -0.73 -2.67 10.33
C LYS A 69 -1.58 -3.94 10.32
N ARG A 70 -2.55 -4.04 9.43
CA ARG A 70 -3.48 -5.18 9.32
C ARG A 70 -3.23 -6.07 8.11
N THR A 71 -2.13 -5.91 7.42
CA THR A 71 -1.84 -6.65 6.19
C THR A 71 -1.92 -8.16 6.39
N ALA A 72 -1.34 -8.70 7.46
CA ALA A 72 -1.38 -10.14 7.74
C ALA A 72 -2.80 -10.68 8.03
N GLU A 73 -3.71 -9.83 8.48
CA GLU A 73 -5.12 -10.21 8.69
C GLU A 73 -5.90 -10.26 7.37
N LEU A 74 -5.44 -9.54 6.34
CA LEU A 74 -6.11 -9.41 5.04
C LEU A 74 -5.53 -10.35 3.99
N ILE A 75 -4.22 -10.60 4.03
CA ILE A 75 -3.48 -11.40 3.06
C ILE A 75 -3.06 -12.72 3.71
N PRO A 76 -3.67 -13.84 3.31
CA PRO A 76 -3.64 -15.11 4.08
C PRO A 76 -2.24 -15.64 4.39
N LEU A 77 -1.28 -15.51 3.48
CA LEU A 77 0.06 -16.08 3.62
C LEU A 77 1.14 -15.04 3.99
N CYS A 78 0.73 -13.83 4.38
CA CYS A 78 1.63 -12.82 4.89
C CYS A 78 1.94 -13.05 6.38
N HIS A 79 3.23 -12.94 6.74
CA HIS A 79 3.65 -12.98 8.14
C HIS A 79 3.22 -11.70 8.86
N PRO A 80 2.76 -11.78 10.12
CA PRO A 80 2.62 -10.61 10.97
C PRO A 80 4.02 -10.04 11.28
N LEU A 81 4.20 -8.74 11.04
CA LEU A 81 5.51 -8.09 11.18
C LEU A 81 5.48 -6.97 12.23
N PRO A 82 6.57 -6.80 13.01
CA PRO A 82 6.72 -5.69 13.92
C PRO A 82 7.11 -4.42 13.14
N ILE A 83 6.13 -3.76 12.54
CA ILE A 83 6.34 -2.51 11.79
C ILE A 83 6.90 -1.45 12.73
N THR A 84 8.00 -0.80 12.31
CA THR A 84 8.64 0.26 13.08
C THR A 84 8.26 1.65 12.61
N ARG A 85 7.91 1.80 11.32
CA ARG A 85 7.50 3.08 10.74
C ARG A 85 6.54 2.88 9.57
N VAL A 86 5.54 3.75 9.50
CA VAL A 86 4.68 3.95 8.33
C VAL A 86 4.61 5.44 8.05
N ALA A 87 5.01 5.86 6.85
CA ALA A 87 4.84 7.21 6.36
C ALA A 87 3.95 7.17 5.11
N VAL A 88 2.91 8.02 5.09
CA VAL A 88 1.95 8.09 3.99
C VAL A 88 1.85 9.53 3.52
N GLU A 89 2.05 9.74 2.23
CA GLU A 89 1.96 11.03 1.57
C GLU A 89 0.84 11.00 0.53
N PHE A 90 0.11 12.09 0.44
CA PHE A 90 -0.89 12.33 -0.59
C PHE A 90 -0.54 13.58 -1.37
N GLU A 91 -0.55 13.46 -2.69
CA GLU A 91 -0.33 14.55 -3.63
C GLU A 91 -1.59 14.75 -4.47
N LEU A 92 -2.01 16.00 -4.61
CA LEU A 92 -3.14 16.39 -5.44
C LEU A 92 -2.64 16.79 -6.83
N ASP A 93 -2.89 15.94 -7.82
CA ASP A 93 -2.54 16.21 -9.23
C ASP A 93 -3.73 16.83 -9.96
N ALA A 94 -3.73 18.15 -10.06
CA ALA A 94 -4.78 18.88 -10.73
C ALA A 94 -4.82 18.63 -12.25
N THR A 95 -3.69 18.26 -12.85
CA THR A 95 -3.59 18.04 -14.31
C THR A 95 -4.41 16.82 -14.73
N SER A 96 -4.38 15.77 -13.91
CA SER A 96 -5.10 14.52 -14.18
C SER A 96 -6.36 14.34 -13.32
N SER A 97 -6.71 15.33 -12.50
CA SER A 97 -7.79 15.23 -11.49
C SER A 97 -7.64 13.96 -10.66
N SER A 98 -6.45 13.77 -10.10
CA SER A 98 -6.10 12.57 -9.35
C SER A 98 -5.55 12.89 -7.96
N VAL A 99 -5.75 11.98 -7.04
CA VAL A 99 -5.03 11.92 -5.77
C VAL A 99 -4.02 10.78 -5.86
N VAL A 100 -2.74 11.09 -5.67
CA VAL A 100 -1.65 10.12 -5.62
C VAL A 100 -1.35 9.80 -4.17
N CYS A 101 -1.31 8.52 -3.83
CA CYS A 101 -0.90 8.04 -2.52
C CYS A 101 0.44 7.34 -2.63
N THR A 102 1.38 7.71 -1.77
CA THR A 102 2.67 7.02 -1.63
C THR A 102 2.84 6.60 -0.18
N ALA A 103 3.15 5.32 0.05
CA ALA A 103 3.40 4.78 1.37
C ALA A 103 4.81 4.20 1.46
N GLN A 104 5.51 4.51 2.53
CA GLN A 104 6.78 3.87 2.91
C GLN A 104 6.58 3.15 4.24
N VAL A 105 6.95 1.88 4.27
CA VAL A 105 6.87 1.03 5.47
C VAL A 105 8.24 0.48 5.80
N GLU A 106 8.57 0.44 7.09
CA GLU A 106 9.84 -0.06 7.60
C GLU A 106 9.63 -1.06 8.74
N THR A 107 10.52 -2.03 8.79
CA THR A 107 10.58 -3.00 9.89
C THR A 107 12.02 -3.46 10.12
N LEU A 108 12.28 -3.97 11.29
CA LEU A 108 13.44 -4.82 11.58
C LEU A 108 12.92 -6.26 11.64
N GLY A 109 13.18 -7.07 10.61
CA GLY A 109 12.54 -8.37 10.49
C GLY A 109 13.14 -9.29 9.44
N ARG A 110 12.53 -10.47 9.33
CA ARG A 110 13.03 -11.59 8.50
C ARG A 110 12.43 -11.65 7.11
N THR A 111 11.41 -10.84 6.83
CA THR A 111 10.78 -10.72 5.52
C THR A 111 10.55 -9.26 5.15
N GLY A 112 10.30 -8.99 3.86
CA GLY A 112 10.06 -7.64 3.36
C GLY A 112 8.70 -7.09 3.77
N VAL A 113 8.50 -5.79 3.55
CA VAL A 113 7.29 -5.04 3.90
C VAL A 113 6.58 -4.48 2.66
N GLU A 114 6.79 -5.11 1.50
CA GLU A 114 6.17 -4.70 0.25
C GLU A 114 4.64 -4.81 0.32
N MET A 115 4.12 -5.86 0.94
CA MET A 115 2.68 -6.07 1.08
C MET A 115 2.05 -5.03 2.00
N GLU A 116 2.73 -4.65 3.06
CA GLU A 116 2.30 -3.59 3.99
C GLU A 116 2.23 -2.23 3.29
N ALA A 117 3.22 -1.91 2.45
CA ALA A 117 3.22 -0.68 1.67
C ALA A 117 2.11 -0.66 0.61
N LEU A 118 1.90 -1.77 -0.11
CA LEU A 118 0.81 -1.91 -1.09
C LEU A 118 -0.56 -1.84 -0.44
N THR A 119 -0.74 -2.49 0.71
CA THR A 119 -2.01 -2.47 1.46
C THR A 119 -2.31 -1.05 1.94
N ALA A 120 -1.32 -0.33 2.47
CA ALA A 120 -1.47 1.06 2.88
C ALA A 120 -1.99 1.93 1.72
N VAL A 121 -1.37 1.84 0.55
CA VAL A 121 -1.79 2.60 -0.64
C VAL A 121 -3.23 2.26 -1.02
N GLN A 122 -3.56 0.98 -1.10
CA GLN A 122 -4.90 0.53 -1.52
C GLN A 122 -5.99 0.97 -0.53
N VAL A 123 -5.76 0.82 0.77
CA VAL A 123 -6.71 1.23 1.80
C VAL A 123 -6.85 2.76 1.85
N GLY A 124 -5.75 3.51 1.66
CA GLY A 124 -5.80 4.96 1.54
C GLY A 124 -6.66 5.43 0.36
N LEU A 125 -6.43 4.88 -0.82
CA LEU A 125 -7.21 5.21 -2.03
C LEU A 125 -8.67 4.75 -1.92
N LEU A 126 -8.92 3.58 -1.35
CA LEU A 126 -10.28 3.08 -1.09
C LEU A 126 -11.04 4.01 -0.14
N THR A 127 -10.35 4.60 0.83
CA THR A 127 -10.94 5.56 1.76
C THR A 127 -11.28 6.88 1.05
N VAL A 128 -10.43 7.36 0.15
CA VAL A 128 -10.76 8.51 -0.72
C VAL A 128 -12.04 8.20 -1.52
N TYR A 129 -12.14 7.01 -2.09
CA TYR A 129 -13.35 6.57 -2.81
C TYR A 129 -14.57 6.60 -1.89
N ASP A 130 -14.51 6.00 -0.73
CA ASP A 130 -15.64 5.97 0.22
C ASP A 130 -16.09 7.37 0.64
N MET A 131 -15.13 8.26 0.90
CA MET A 131 -15.40 9.63 1.31
C MET A 131 -16.08 10.47 0.22
N CYS A 132 -15.81 10.18 -1.06
CA CYS A 132 -16.26 10.97 -2.21
C CYS A 132 -17.30 10.29 -3.10
N LYS A 133 -17.63 9.02 -2.90
CA LYS A 133 -18.53 8.23 -3.77
C LYS A 133 -19.94 8.81 -3.90
N ALA A 134 -20.40 9.62 -2.94
CA ALA A 134 -21.69 10.29 -3.06
C ALA A 134 -21.69 11.34 -4.18
N ALA A 135 -20.52 11.94 -4.49
CA ALA A 135 -20.35 12.90 -5.57
C ALA A 135 -19.95 12.23 -6.89
N ASP A 136 -19.13 11.18 -6.82
CA ASP A 136 -18.57 10.52 -8.00
C ASP A 136 -18.36 9.02 -7.75
N ARG A 137 -19.20 8.18 -8.32
CA ARG A 137 -19.07 6.72 -8.24
C ARG A 137 -18.12 6.14 -9.31
N GLY A 138 -17.77 6.93 -10.29
CA GLY A 138 -16.93 6.52 -11.43
C GLY A 138 -15.43 6.65 -11.19
N MET A 139 -15.00 6.95 -9.96
CA MET A 139 -13.58 7.04 -9.64
C MET A 139 -12.84 5.73 -9.88
N VAL A 140 -11.61 5.82 -10.40
CA VAL A 140 -10.79 4.66 -10.76
C VAL A 140 -9.48 4.67 -9.98
N MET A 141 -9.25 3.63 -9.19
CA MET A 141 -7.96 3.36 -8.55
C MET A 141 -7.06 2.62 -9.54
N THR A 142 -5.86 3.13 -9.78
CA THR A 142 -4.94 2.62 -10.80
C THR A 142 -3.48 2.86 -10.42
N ASP A 143 -2.55 2.29 -11.20
CA ASP A 143 -1.10 2.46 -11.06
C ASP A 143 -0.56 2.04 -9.69
N ILE A 144 -1.20 1.08 -9.04
CA ILE A 144 -0.77 0.57 -7.74
C ILE A 144 0.41 -0.38 -7.95
N ARG A 145 1.57 0.00 -7.40
CA ARG A 145 2.81 -0.76 -7.57
C ARG A 145 3.82 -0.50 -6.46
N VAL A 146 4.75 -1.43 -6.28
CA VAL A 146 5.97 -1.19 -5.52
C VAL A 146 6.91 -0.32 -6.33
N LEU A 147 7.47 0.72 -5.73
CA LEU A 147 8.48 1.60 -6.33
C LEU A 147 9.89 1.20 -5.95
N GLU A 148 10.06 0.75 -4.71
CA GLU A 148 11.36 0.46 -4.13
C GLU A 148 11.22 -0.53 -2.99
N LYS A 149 12.21 -1.40 -2.86
CA LYS A 149 12.42 -2.20 -1.66
C LYS A 149 13.89 -2.27 -1.31
N LYS A 150 14.20 -2.34 -0.02
CA LYS A 150 15.56 -2.45 0.51
C LYS A 150 15.63 -3.48 1.62
N GLY A 151 16.78 -4.11 1.74
CA GLY A 151 17.10 -5.06 2.80
C GLY A 151 16.88 -6.51 2.41
N GLY A 152 17.39 -7.40 3.27
CA GLY A 152 17.34 -8.85 3.06
C GLY A 152 18.31 -9.37 2.01
N LYS A 153 18.20 -10.68 1.73
CA LYS A 153 19.10 -11.40 0.82
C LYS A 153 19.06 -10.87 -0.62
N SER A 154 17.91 -10.38 -1.07
CA SER A 154 17.72 -9.84 -2.43
C SER A 154 18.19 -8.38 -2.58
N GLY A 155 18.66 -7.75 -1.51
CA GLY A 155 19.24 -6.41 -1.57
C GLY A 155 18.21 -5.32 -1.91
N GLU A 156 18.64 -4.38 -2.74
CA GLU A 156 17.84 -3.24 -3.19
C GLU A 156 17.25 -3.50 -4.59
N TRP A 157 15.99 -3.10 -4.75
CA TRP A 157 15.29 -3.13 -6.03
C TRP A 157 14.48 -1.83 -6.21
N LYS A 158 14.48 -1.29 -7.42
CA LYS A 158 13.69 -0.13 -7.83
C LYS A 158 12.95 -0.42 -9.14
N ALA A 159 11.71 0.12 -9.24
CA ALA A 159 10.89 0.04 -10.45
C ALA A 159 11.42 0.94 -11.57
#